data_fa06820095d4aa838578138169064400
#
_entry.id   fa06820095d4aa838578138169064400
#
_cell.length_a   1.000
_cell.length_b   1.000
_cell.length_c   1.000
_cell.angle_alpha   90.00
_cell.angle_beta   90.00
_cell.angle_gamma   90.00
#
_symmetry.space_group_name_H-M   'P 1'
#
loop_
_entity.id
_entity.type
_entity.pdbx_description
1 polymer ?
#
loop_
_entity_poly.entity_id
_entity_poly.type
_entity_poly.pdbx_seq_one_letter_code
_entity_poly.pdbx_strand_id
1 'polypeptide(L)'
;MERKHRIVNSYLLHQYPEQVQSEFAEWFASPYDTEAKDSAMREQWEKLEPSLNGFKTRCSYKTVLEKIQKSEARVRRTAVMRSVLRVAAAVVMAFALITAVKLFVESERRVEWEEVYVANGQSREVTLNDGSVLRLAAGSRLIYPTEFDGDVRRVYLSGEAYADIAKDEHRRFIVSTEQVDVVVHGTKFNVRSYESNSEVELMLLEGAVDMQTKSLSQNRVISMRPGDFLKLDKRSGRVIYESVPKDMFSQTPLTQKLTFINSRLGDISMQLERLFNVRIIIDQAELAEERYYSAFVNNESLDRILSTLEQNGRMSYYWKSGTIHLCYINKK
;
A
#
# COMPACT_ATOMS: atom_id res chain seq x y z
N MET A 1 -7.72 -71.55 -49.57
CA MET A 1 -7.21 -71.97 -48.24
C MET A 1 -6.11 -72.97 -48.27
N GLU A 2 -6.27 -74.12 -48.95
CA GLU A 2 -5.26 -75.20 -48.96
C GLU A 2 -3.84 -74.80 -49.40
N ARG A 3 -3.68 -73.91 -50.41
CA ARG A 3 -2.35 -73.54 -50.93
C ARG A 3 -1.50 -72.78 -49.95
N LYS A 4 -2.10 -71.84 -49.21
CA LYS A 4 -1.43 -71.02 -48.21
C LYS A 4 -1.07 -71.80 -46.95
N HIS A 5 -1.95 -72.66 -46.54
CA HIS A 5 -1.71 -73.59 -45.44
C HIS A 5 -0.51 -74.51 -45.73
N ARG A 6 -0.38 -75.05 -46.99
CA ARG A 6 0.78 -75.84 -47.43
C ARG A 6 2.07 -75.02 -47.40
N ILE A 7 2.04 -73.71 -47.70
CA ILE A 7 3.23 -72.88 -47.68
C ILE A 7 3.77 -72.80 -46.26
N VAL A 8 2.94 -72.54 -45.24
CA VAL A 8 3.35 -72.46 -43.83
C VAL A 8 3.93 -73.83 -43.38
N ASN A 9 3.27 -74.90 -43.67
CA ASN A 9 3.76 -76.22 -43.33
C ASN A 9 5.07 -76.60 -44.02
N SER A 10 5.23 -76.27 -45.31
CA SER A 10 6.47 -76.51 -46.03
C SER A 10 7.64 -75.67 -45.46
N TYR A 11 7.36 -74.40 -45.11
CA TYR A 11 8.35 -73.50 -44.52
C TYR A 11 8.85 -74.00 -43.14
N LEU A 12 7.96 -74.47 -42.30
CA LEU A 12 8.30 -74.96 -40.96
C LEU A 12 9.09 -76.29 -40.98
N LEU A 13 9.01 -77.04 -42.07
CA LEU A 13 9.65 -78.39 -42.22
C LEU A 13 11.00 -78.35 -42.96
N HIS A 14 11.36 -77.25 -43.61
CA HIS A 14 12.56 -77.12 -44.41
C HIS A 14 13.35 -75.86 -44.08
N GLN A 15 14.68 -75.94 -44.29
CA GLN A 15 15.54 -74.79 -44.20
C GLN A 15 15.58 -73.99 -45.50
N TYR A 16 15.30 -72.67 -45.46
CA TYR A 16 15.33 -71.80 -46.62
C TYR A 16 16.43 -70.79 -46.53
N PRO A 17 16.92 -70.20 -47.64
CA PRO A 17 17.87 -69.08 -47.65
C PRO A 17 17.33 -67.88 -46.90
N GLU A 18 18.23 -67.03 -46.35
CA GLU A 18 17.94 -65.88 -45.49
C GLU A 18 16.96 -64.90 -46.14
N GLN A 19 17.05 -64.70 -47.43
CA GLN A 19 16.16 -63.82 -48.19
C GLN A 19 14.69 -64.34 -48.16
N VAL A 20 14.51 -65.67 -48.33
CA VAL A 20 13.17 -66.26 -48.26
C VAL A 20 12.63 -66.30 -46.83
N GLN A 21 13.52 -66.34 -45.82
CA GLN A 21 13.14 -66.24 -44.42
C GLN A 21 12.58 -64.88 -44.09
N SER A 22 13.20 -63.80 -44.57
CA SER A 22 12.73 -62.42 -44.33
C SER A 22 11.39 -62.15 -45.01
N GLU A 23 11.23 -62.56 -46.27
CA GLU A 23 9.96 -62.41 -47.01
C GLU A 23 8.83 -63.21 -46.38
N PHE A 24 9.10 -64.44 -45.91
CA PHE A 24 8.12 -65.28 -45.22
C PHE A 24 7.74 -64.62 -43.86
N ALA A 25 8.70 -64.12 -43.08
CA ALA A 25 8.46 -63.50 -41.83
C ALA A 25 7.58 -62.24 -41.98
N GLU A 26 7.84 -61.42 -42.98
CA GLU A 26 7.05 -60.23 -43.30
C GLU A 26 5.62 -60.59 -43.71
N TRP A 27 5.46 -61.60 -44.61
CA TRP A 27 4.14 -62.11 -44.99
C TRP A 27 3.42 -62.72 -43.79
N PHE A 28 4.14 -63.49 -42.96
CA PHE A 28 3.54 -64.16 -41.79
C PHE A 28 3.07 -63.14 -40.73
N ALA A 29 3.78 -62.03 -40.53
CA ALA A 29 3.41 -60.95 -39.63
C ALA A 29 2.28 -60.08 -40.18
N SER A 30 2.01 -60.13 -41.49
CA SER A 30 0.96 -59.30 -42.09
C SER A 30 -0.45 -59.76 -41.65
N PRO A 31 -1.45 -58.83 -41.61
CA PRO A 31 -2.82 -59.16 -41.18
C PRO A 31 -3.63 -59.97 -42.22
N TYR A 32 -3.01 -60.31 -43.35
CA TYR A 32 -3.67 -61.11 -44.43
C TYR A 32 -3.55 -62.53 -44.14
N ASP A 33 -4.58 -63.31 -44.54
CA ASP A 33 -4.60 -64.80 -44.48
C ASP A 33 -4.46 -65.43 -43.07
N THR A 34 -4.89 -64.67 -42.03
CA THR A 34 -4.75 -65.04 -40.61
C THR A 34 -5.32 -66.46 -40.32
N GLU A 35 -6.48 -66.78 -40.87
CA GLU A 35 -7.17 -68.04 -40.65
C GLU A 35 -6.37 -69.24 -41.23
N ALA A 36 -5.74 -69.09 -42.41
CA ALA A 36 -4.87 -70.10 -43.00
C ALA A 36 -3.55 -70.26 -42.23
N LYS A 37 -2.99 -69.19 -41.71
CA LYS A 37 -1.79 -69.18 -40.86
C LYS A 37 -2.08 -69.86 -39.52
N ASP A 38 -3.18 -69.54 -38.88
CA ASP A 38 -3.57 -70.12 -37.60
C ASP A 38 -3.89 -71.60 -37.70
N SER A 39 -4.58 -72.01 -38.77
CA SER A 39 -4.90 -73.39 -38.97
C SER A 39 -3.64 -74.26 -39.20
N ALA A 40 -2.68 -73.72 -40.00
CA ALA A 40 -1.40 -74.40 -40.23
C ALA A 40 -0.55 -74.52 -38.97
N MET A 41 -0.51 -73.42 -38.14
CA MET A 41 0.21 -73.43 -36.87
C MET A 41 -0.42 -74.43 -35.89
N ARG A 42 -1.75 -74.50 -35.82
CA ARG A 42 -2.45 -75.52 -34.98
C ARG A 42 -2.14 -76.92 -35.36
N GLU A 43 -2.18 -77.24 -36.68
CA GLU A 43 -1.87 -78.54 -37.15
C GLU A 43 -0.41 -78.94 -36.82
N GLN A 44 0.53 -78.06 -36.94
CA GLN A 44 1.92 -78.29 -36.54
C GLN A 44 2.06 -78.49 -35.05
N TRP A 45 1.33 -77.69 -34.28
CA TRP A 45 1.33 -77.75 -32.80
C TRP A 45 0.78 -79.12 -32.31
N GLU A 46 -0.27 -79.67 -32.96
CA GLU A 46 -0.86 -80.96 -32.63
C GLU A 46 0.08 -82.11 -32.99
N LYS A 47 0.93 -81.96 -34.04
CA LYS A 47 1.92 -82.95 -34.44
C LYS A 47 3.19 -82.96 -33.58
N LEU A 48 3.43 -81.92 -32.77
CA LEU A 48 4.52 -81.94 -31.81
C LEU A 48 4.12 -82.82 -30.63
N GLU A 49 4.68 -84.04 -30.62
CA GLU A 49 4.48 -84.96 -29.50
C GLU A 49 4.78 -84.25 -28.15
N PRO A 50 4.00 -84.49 -27.08
CA PRO A 50 4.19 -83.89 -25.80
C PRO A 50 5.38 -84.51 -25.04
N SER A 51 6.58 -84.35 -25.55
CA SER A 51 7.81 -84.69 -24.83
C SER A 51 8.31 -83.59 -23.86
N LEU A 52 7.56 -82.52 -23.68
CA LEU A 52 7.87 -81.46 -22.72
C LEU A 52 6.97 -81.62 -21.50
N ASN A 53 7.57 -81.96 -20.39
CA ASN A 53 6.95 -81.96 -19.05
C ASN A 53 5.92 -80.88 -18.89
N GLY A 54 4.63 -81.19 -18.87
CA GLY A 54 3.52 -80.22 -18.75
C GLY A 54 3.59 -79.33 -17.55
N PHE A 55 4.43 -79.68 -16.61
CA PHE A 55 4.74 -78.84 -15.43
C PHE A 55 5.60 -77.60 -15.76
N LYS A 56 6.62 -77.72 -16.61
CA LYS A 56 7.48 -76.59 -17.02
C LYS A 56 6.72 -75.65 -17.94
N THR A 57 5.86 -76.13 -18.80
CA THR A 57 5.07 -75.27 -19.68
C THR A 57 4.02 -74.45 -18.94
N ARG A 58 3.36 -75.07 -17.93
CA ARG A 58 2.41 -74.30 -17.08
C ARG A 58 3.07 -73.22 -16.23
N CYS A 59 4.26 -73.49 -15.69
CA CYS A 59 5.03 -72.46 -14.92
C CYS A 59 5.51 -71.34 -15.85
N SER A 60 5.95 -71.65 -17.05
CA SER A 60 6.38 -70.63 -18.04
C SER A 60 5.23 -69.72 -18.48
N TYR A 61 4.04 -70.33 -18.76
CA TYR A 61 2.85 -69.58 -19.15
C TYR A 61 2.37 -68.58 -18.03
N LYS A 62 2.29 -69.08 -16.81
CA LYS A 62 1.96 -68.21 -15.68
C LYS A 62 2.96 -67.03 -15.51
N THR A 63 4.26 -67.34 -15.65
CA THR A 63 5.30 -66.34 -15.53
C THR A 63 5.22 -65.27 -16.64
N VAL A 64 4.87 -65.63 -17.84
CA VAL A 64 4.65 -64.76 -18.98
C VAL A 64 3.40 -63.88 -18.77
N LEU A 65 2.27 -64.48 -18.36
CA LEU A 65 1.04 -63.77 -18.06
C LEU A 65 1.23 -62.71 -16.93
N GLU A 66 1.91 -63.11 -15.84
CA GLU A 66 2.23 -62.17 -14.77
C GLU A 66 3.12 -61.00 -15.22
N LYS A 67 4.09 -61.27 -16.11
CA LYS A 67 4.93 -60.20 -16.69
C LYS A 67 4.13 -59.27 -17.60
N ILE A 68 3.19 -59.79 -18.41
CA ILE A 68 2.32 -58.98 -19.26
C ILE A 68 1.38 -58.14 -18.41
N GLN A 69 0.72 -58.72 -17.41
CA GLN A 69 -0.17 -57.96 -16.51
C GLN A 69 0.59 -56.87 -15.72
N LYS A 70 1.80 -57.18 -15.25
CA LYS A 70 2.66 -56.17 -14.58
C LYS A 70 3.11 -55.05 -15.53
N SER A 71 3.40 -55.36 -16.80
CA SER A 71 3.79 -54.36 -17.79
C SER A 71 2.61 -53.44 -18.16
N GLU A 72 1.41 -53.97 -18.37
CA GLU A 72 0.21 -53.19 -18.66
C GLU A 72 -0.19 -52.28 -17.46
N ALA A 73 -0.11 -52.82 -16.23
CA ALA A 73 -0.36 -52.02 -15.03
C ALA A 73 0.65 -50.87 -14.84
N ARG A 74 1.92 -51.12 -15.22
CA ARG A 74 2.98 -50.09 -15.19
C ARG A 74 2.73 -48.99 -16.22
N VAL A 75 2.37 -49.33 -17.45
CA VAL A 75 2.05 -48.38 -18.53
C VAL A 75 0.82 -47.53 -18.17
N ARG A 76 -0.24 -48.15 -17.65
CA ARG A 76 -1.43 -47.41 -17.18
C ARG A 76 -1.10 -46.47 -16.03
N ARG A 77 -0.32 -46.90 -15.03
CA ARG A 77 0.11 -46.01 -13.91
C ARG A 77 0.93 -44.84 -14.39
N THR A 78 1.86 -45.02 -15.30
CA THR A 78 2.68 -43.94 -15.86
C THR A 78 1.86 -42.99 -16.72
N ALA A 79 0.88 -43.43 -17.46
CA ALA A 79 -0.03 -42.61 -18.24
C ALA A 79 -0.92 -41.76 -17.34
N VAL A 80 -1.53 -42.35 -16.31
CA VAL A 80 -2.34 -41.63 -15.31
C VAL A 80 -1.47 -40.62 -14.55
N MET A 81 -0.27 -41.03 -14.10
CA MET A 81 0.65 -40.13 -13.40
C MET A 81 1.04 -38.91 -14.25
N ARG A 82 1.33 -39.12 -15.55
CA ARG A 82 1.61 -37.99 -16.48
C ARG A 82 0.41 -37.10 -16.69
N SER A 83 -0.80 -37.63 -16.73
CA SER A 83 -2.02 -36.81 -16.84
C SER A 83 -2.26 -35.99 -15.57
N VAL A 84 -2.11 -36.62 -14.40
CA VAL A 84 -2.21 -35.91 -13.10
C VAL A 84 -1.16 -34.81 -12.99
N LEU A 85 0.09 -35.09 -13.39
CA LEU A 85 1.15 -34.05 -13.37
C LEU A 85 0.84 -32.87 -14.31
N ARG A 86 0.26 -33.14 -15.50
CA ARG A 86 -0.12 -32.09 -16.46
C ARG A 86 -1.25 -31.21 -15.88
N VAL A 87 -2.25 -31.85 -15.28
CA VAL A 87 -3.35 -31.10 -14.63
C VAL A 87 -2.83 -30.30 -13.45
N ALA A 88 -1.99 -30.89 -12.60
CA ALA A 88 -1.36 -30.16 -11.48
C ALA A 88 -0.52 -28.97 -11.95
N ALA A 89 0.29 -29.17 -13.00
CA ALA A 89 1.09 -28.08 -13.59
C ALA A 89 0.20 -26.96 -14.17
N ALA A 90 -0.91 -27.31 -14.82
CA ALA A 90 -1.86 -26.32 -15.34
C ALA A 90 -2.53 -25.50 -14.22
N VAL A 91 -2.90 -26.16 -13.11
CA VAL A 91 -3.47 -25.47 -11.93
C VAL A 91 -2.44 -24.53 -11.29
N VAL A 92 -1.20 -24.98 -11.14
CA VAL A 92 -0.12 -24.13 -10.59
C VAL A 92 0.16 -22.94 -11.49
N MET A 93 0.20 -23.15 -12.81
CA MET A 93 0.39 -22.05 -13.77
C MET A 93 -0.79 -21.07 -13.75
N ALA A 94 -2.03 -21.56 -13.68
CA ALA A 94 -3.20 -20.68 -13.57
C ALA A 94 -3.17 -19.85 -12.27
N PHE A 95 -2.81 -20.47 -11.15
CA PHE A 95 -2.65 -19.76 -9.87
C PHE A 95 -1.52 -18.73 -9.93
N ALA A 96 -0.37 -19.08 -10.51
CA ALA A 96 0.75 -18.17 -10.71
C ALA A 96 0.37 -17.00 -11.63
N LEU A 97 -0.40 -17.26 -12.69
CA LEU A 97 -0.90 -16.20 -13.58
C LEU A 97 -1.86 -15.25 -12.86
N ILE A 98 -2.81 -15.79 -12.08
CA ILE A 98 -3.76 -14.98 -11.31
C ILE A 98 -3.01 -14.10 -10.28
N THR A 99 -2.02 -14.68 -9.58
CA THR A 99 -1.21 -13.91 -8.62
C THR A 99 -0.34 -12.86 -9.32
N ALA A 100 0.26 -13.19 -10.46
CA ALA A 100 1.04 -12.24 -11.26
C ALA A 100 0.16 -11.09 -11.79
N VAL A 101 -1.04 -11.38 -12.28
CA VAL A 101 -2.00 -10.36 -12.72
C VAL A 101 -2.45 -9.48 -11.56
N LYS A 102 -2.75 -10.05 -10.39
CA LYS A 102 -3.07 -9.27 -9.18
C LYS A 102 -1.93 -8.33 -8.80
N LEU A 103 -0.70 -8.84 -8.70
CA LEU A 103 0.48 -8.03 -8.39
C LEU A 103 0.74 -6.95 -9.44
N PHE A 104 0.51 -7.25 -10.71
CA PHE A 104 0.66 -6.28 -11.80
C PHE A 104 -0.40 -5.17 -11.72
N VAL A 105 -1.67 -5.51 -11.49
CA VAL A 105 -2.77 -4.53 -11.32
C VAL A 105 -2.56 -3.67 -10.08
N GLU A 106 -2.09 -4.24 -8.97
CA GLU A 106 -1.75 -3.48 -7.76
C GLU A 106 -0.54 -2.56 -7.97
N SER A 107 0.46 -2.97 -8.77
CA SER A 107 1.63 -2.12 -9.05
C SER A 107 1.33 -0.94 -9.98
N GLU A 108 0.27 -1.01 -10.78
CA GLU A 108 -0.16 0.07 -11.68
C GLU A 108 -1.11 1.09 -11.03
N ARG A 109 -1.59 0.86 -9.81
CA ARG A 109 -2.33 1.88 -9.07
C ARG A 109 -1.37 2.99 -8.66
N ARG A 110 -1.06 3.88 -9.58
CA ARG A 110 -0.37 5.14 -9.29
C ARG A 110 -1.32 6.00 -8.48
N VAL A 111 -1.04 6.13 -7.19
CA VAL A 111 -1.72 7.12 -6.36
C VAL A 111 -1.40 8.49 -6.94
N GLU A 112 -2.39 9.16 -7.48
CA GLU A 112 -2.26 10.55 -7.89
C GLU A 112 -2.26 11.44 -6.66
N TRP A 113 -1.37 12.44 -6.65
CA TRP A 113 -1.24 13.38 -5.55
C TRP A 113 -1.74 14.76 -6.01
N GLU A 114 -2.54 15.37 -5.18
CA GLU A 114 -3.01 16.74 -5.36
C GLU A 114 -2.28 17.68 -4.42
N GLU A 115 -2.02 18.89 -4.89
CA GLU A 115 -1.45 19.97 -4.12
C GLU A 115 -2.43 21.14 -4.08
N VAL A 116 -2.69 21.64 -2.88
CA VAL A 116 -3.48 22.84 -2.64
C VAL A 116 -2.62 23.86 -1.93
N TYR A 117 -2.44 25.03 -2.54
CA TYR A 117 -1.83 26.20 -1.92
C TYR A 117 -2.87 27.29 -1.67
N VAL A 118 -2.80 27.91 -0.49
CA VAL A 118 -3.69 29.00 -0.07
C VAL A 118 -2.89 30.31 -0.04
N ALA A 119 -3.29 31.27 -0.85
CA ALA A 119 -2.64 32.58 -0.89
C ALA A 119 -2.84 33.37 0.43
N ASN A 120 -1.98 34.33 0.68
CA ASN A 120 -2.15 35.23 1.80
C ASN A 120 -3.49 35.97 1.74
N GLY A 121 -4.12 36.21 2.87
CA GLY A 121 -5.44 36.82 2.97
C GLY A 121 -6.61 35.91 2.62
N GLN A 122 -6.35 34.65 2.32
CA GLN A 122 -7.37 33.68 1.94
C GLN A 122 -7.41 32.47 2.89
N SER A 123 -8.51 31.73 2.83
CA SER A 123 -8.65 30.40 3.43
C SER A 123 -9.30 29.47 2.44
N ARG A 124 -9.06 28.17 2.57
CA ARG A 124 -9.65 27.18 1.66
C ARG A 124 -10.05 25.92 2.43
N GLU A 125 -11.24 25.43 2.12
CA GLU A 125 -11.70 24.14 2.62
C GLU A 125 -11.41 23.05 1.58
N VAL A 126 -10.89 21.92 2.02
CA VAL A 126 -10.59 20.74 1.23
C VAL A 126 -11.30 19.56 1.87
N THR A 127 -12.17 18.90 1.11
CA THR A 127 -12.81 17.65 1.50
C THR A 127 -12.08 16.49 0.83
N LEU A 128 -11.58 15.58 1.64
CA LEU A 128 -10.87 14.40 1.17
C LEU A 128 -11.87 13.27 0.81
N ASN A 129 -11.39 12.25 0.09
CA ASN A 129 -12.23 11.15 -0.37
C ASN A 129 -12.73 10.22 0.76
N ASP A 130 -12.12 10.27 1.95
CA ASP A 130 -12.58 9.57 3.16
C ASP A 130 -13.66 10.35 3.95
N GLY A 131 -14.07 11.52 3.46
CA GLY A 131 -15.00 12.43 4.12
C GLY A 131 -14.38 13.35 5.16
N SER A 132 -13.06 13.29 5.37
CA SER A 132 -12.36 14.25 6.24
C SER A 132 -12.34 15.64 5.62
N VAL A 133 -12.46 16.67 6.45
CA VAL A 133 -12.48 18.09 6.02
C VAL A 133 -11.32 18.82 6.65
N LEU A 134 -10.48 19.46 5.82
CA LEU A 134 -9.40 20.32 6.25
C LEU A 134 -9.67 21.78 5.82
N ARG A 135 -9.68 22.70 6.78
CA ARG A 135 -9.74 24.15 6.51
C ARG A 135 -8.34 24.73 6.65
N LEU A 136 -7.79 25.10 5.52
CA LEU A 136 -6.43 25.64 5.41
C LEU A 136 -6.44 27.13 5.61
N ALA A 137 -5.55 27.63 6.46
CA ALA A 137 -5.33 29.07 6.66
C ALA A 137 -4.39 29.67 5.59
N ALA A 138 -4.29 31.00 5.58
CA ALA A 138 -3.45 31.74 4.65
C ALA A 138 -1.98 31.29 4.66
N GLY A 139 -1.38 31.18 3.49
CA GLY A 139 0.01 30.74 3.29
C GLY A 139 0.23 29.24 3.51
N SER A 140 -0.83 28.43 3.62
CA SER A 140 -0.72 26.99 3.84
C SER A 140 -0.66 26.21 2.54
N ARG A 141 0.03 25.07 2.58
CA ARG A 141 0.17 24.10 1.50
C ARG A 141 -0.20 22.71 2.03
N LEU A 142 -1.10 22.05 1.34
CA LEU A 142 -1.52 20.68 1.62
C LEU A 142 -1.22 19.80 0.40
N ILE A 143 -0.57 18.66 0.63
CA ILE A 143 -0.37 17.61 -0.38
C ILE A 143 -1.06 16.35 0.13
N TYR A 144 -1.95 15.78 -0.67
CA TYR A 144 -2.74 14.61 -0.30
C TYR A 144 -3.00 13.71 -1.51
N PRO A 145 -3.19 12.41 -1.31
CA PRO A 145 -3.53 11.51 -2.40
C PRO A 145 -5.01 11.63 -2.78
N THR A 146 -5.33 11.48 -4.05
CA THR A 146 -6.72 11.44 -4.53
C THR A 146 -7.52 10.30 -3.92
N GLU A 147 -6.83 9.19 -3.61
CA GLU A 147 -7.39 8.05 -2.89
C GLU A 147 -6.41 7.56 -1.82
N PHE A 148 -6.93 7.23 -0.63
CA PHE A 148 -6.13 6.59 0.42
C PHE A 148 -6.08 5.09 0.16
N ASP A 149 -4.91 4.60 -0.25
CA ASP A 149 -4.63 3.18 -0.42
C ASP A 149 -3.88 2.63 0.82
N GLY A 150 -4.21 1.37 1.22
CA GLY A 150 -3.60 0.71 2.37
C GLY A 150 -4.14 1.12 3.74
N ASP A 151 -3.37 0.80 4.80
CA ASP A 151 -3.78 0.87 6.20
C ASP A 151 -3.60 2.26 6.84
N VAL A 152 -3.12 3.25 6.08
CA VAL A 152 -2.81 4.60 6.58
C VAL A 152 -3.32 5.66 5.63
N ARG A 153 -4.07 6.62 6.17
CA ARG A 153 -4.50 7.85 5.49
C ARG A 153 -3.49 8.95 5.81
N ARG A 154 -2.62 9.30 4.87
CA ARG A 154 -1.56 10.30 5.10
C ARG A 154 -1.71 11.51 4.20
N VAL A 155 -1.56 12.69 4.79
CA VAL A 155 -1.45 13.98 4.10
C VAL A 155 -0.21 14.73 4.60
N TYR A 156 0.31 15.64 3.79
CA TYR A 156 1.46 16.48 4.13
C TYR A 156 1.02 17.93 4.22
N LEU A 157 1.35 18.58 5.32
CA LEU A 157 0.98 19.96 5.60
C LEU A 157 2.21 20.80 5.89
N SER A 158 2.34 21.94 5.19
CA SER A 158 3.18 23.07 5.57
C SER A 158 2.27 24.28 5.75
N GLY A 159 2.07 24.73 6.98
CA GLY A 159 1.12 25.80 7.28
C GLY A 159 0.19 25.48 8.44
N GLU A 160 -1.02 26.00 8.38
CA GLU A 160 -2.05 25.80 9.40
C GLU A 160 -3.31 25.20 8.81
N ALA A 161 -3.81 24.17 9.49
CA ALA A 161 -5.07 23.52 9.16
C ALA A 161 -5.89 23.21 10.40
N TYR A 162 -7.15 23.57 10.36
CA TYR A 162 -8.17 22.94 11.18
C TYR A 162 -8.62 21.66 10.48
N ALA A 163 -8.53 20.53 11.17
CA ALA A 163 -8.86 19.22 10.65
C ALA A 163 -10.05 18.63 11.40
N ASP A 164 -11.07 18.24 10.66
CA ASP A 164 -12.20 17.42 11.11
C ASP A 164 -12.08 16.08 10.41
N ILE A 165 -11.44 15.12 11.08
CA ILE A 165 -11.08 13.82 10.48
C ILE A 165 -12.20 12.83 10.68
N ALA A 166 -12.65 12.22 9.58
CA ALA A 166 -13.64 11.16 9.57
C ALA A 166 -13.17 9.96 10.41
N LYS A 167 -14.07 9.44 11.27
CA LYS A 167 -13.77 8.34 12.15
C LYS A 167 -13.55 7.04 11.37
N ASP A 168 -12.39 6.44 11.55
CA ASP A 168 -12.03 5.12 11.01
C ASP A 168 -11.13 4.41 12.04
N GLU A 169 -11.66 3.36 12.68
CA GLU A 169 -10.96 2.64 13.74
C GLU A 169 -9.88 1.70 13.19
N HIS A 170 -9.97 1.36 11.90
CA HIS A 170 -9.03 0.43 11.26
C HIS A 170 -7.84 1.14 10.61
N ARG A 171 -8.04 2.34 10.07
CA ARG A 171 -7.02 3.11 9.38
C ARG A 171 -6.76 4.43 10.09
N ARG A 172 -5.55 4.55 10.63
CA ARG A 172 -5.12 5.82 11.22
C ARG A 172 -4.96 6.91 10.16
N PHE A 173 -5.29 8.15 10.53
CA PHE A 173 -5.03 9.32 9.73
C PHE A 173 -3.78 10.02 10.25
N ILE A 174 -2.88 10.44 9.36
CA ILE A 174 -1.63 11.09 9.72
C ILE A 174 -1.51 12.42 8.99
N VAL A 175 -1.48 13.53 9.74
CA VAL A 175 -1.05 14.81 9.22
C VAL A 175 0.45 14.93 9.46
N SER A 176 1.20 14.85 8.38
CA SER A 176 2.67 14.89 8.39
C SER A 176 3.15 16.30 8.13
N THR A 177 3.91 16.87 9.06
CA THR A 177 4.61 18.14 8.88
C THR A 177 6.12 17.90 8.84
N GLU A 178 6.90 18.93 8.71
CA GLU A 178 8.36 18.81 8.72
C GLU A 178 8.89 18.26 10.06
N GLN A 179 8.33 18.72 11.20
CA GLN A 179 8.84 18.40 12.53
C GLN A 179 8.05 17.32 13.27
N VAL A 180 6.78 17.13 12.93
CA VAL A 180 5.89 16.21 13.65
C VAL A 180 4.97 15.44 12.71
N ASP A 181 4.58 14.24 13.13
CA ASP A 181 3.43 13.52 12.63
C ASP A 181 2.31 13.58 13.67
N VAL A 182 1.13 14.04 13.26
CA VAL A 182 -0.09 14.07 14.07
C VAL A 182 -0.93 12.88 13.69
N VAL A 183 -1.04 11.89 14.59
CA VAL A 183 -1.70 10.60 14.34
C VAL A 183 -3.04 10.55 15.05
N VAL A 184 -4.11 10.26 14.30
CA VAL A 184 -5.50 10.25 14.82
C VAL A 184 -6.33 9.12 14.18
N HIS A 185 -7.51 8.83 14.76
CA HIS A 185 -8.48 7.87 14.23
C HIS A 185 -9.85 8.48 13.89
N GLY A 186 -10.07 9.75 14.27
CA GLY A 186 -11.33 10.47 14.10
C GLY A 186 -11.39 11.57 15.13
N THR A 187 -10.93 12.77 14.77
CA THR A 187 -10.52 13.79 15.73
C THR A 187 -10.65 15.15 15.11
N LYS A 188 -11.05 16.14 15.94
CA LYS A 188 -11.06 17.57 15.58
C LYS A 188 -9.90 18.26 16.27
N PHE A 189 -9.02 18.84 15.48
CA PHE A 189 -7.83 19.53 15.99
C PHE A 189 -7.39 20.65 15.06
N ASN A 190 -6.57 21.55 15.59
CA ASN A 190 -5.84 22.54 14.80
C ASN A 190 -4.35 22.26 14.89
N VAL A 191 -3.67 22.26 13.78
CA VAL A 191 -2.21 22.17 13.70
C VAL A 191 -1.66 23.35 12.93
N ARG A 192 -0.63 24.01 13.50
CA ARG A 192 0.12 25.11 12.88
C ARG A 192 1.59 24.74 12.82
N SER A 193 2.10 24.56 11.61
CA SER A 193 3.50 24.19 11.34
C SER A 193 3.99 24.89 10.07
N TYR A 194 4.12 26.21 10.11
CA TYR A 194 4.76 26.96 9.02
C TYR A 194 6.27 26.82 9.10
N GLU A 195 6.94 26.68 7.98
CA GLU A 195 8.41 26.59 7.92
C GLU A 195 9.08 27.81 8.60
N SER A 196 8.56 29.03 8.35
CA SER A 196 9.06 30.29 8.86
C SER A 196 8.85 30.49 10.36
N ASN A 197 7.88 29.79 10.98
CA ASN A 197 7.60 29.95 12.41
C ASN A 197 8.62 29.19 13.26
N SER A 198 8.93 29.73 14.44
CA SER A 198 9.85 29.11 15.40
C SER A 198 9.25 27.91 16.16
N GLU A 199 7.93 27.83 16.19
CA GLU A 199 7.19 26.82 16.95
C GLU A 199 6.21 26.05 16.06
N VAL A 200 5.96 24.78 16.42
CA VAL A 200 4.79 24.01 15.96
C VAL A 200 3.76 24.06 17.06
N GLU A 201 2.52 24.38 16.71
CA GLU A 201 1.41 24.45 17.65
C GLU A 201 0.38 23.38 17.28
N LEU A 202 -0.12 22.67 18.30
CA LEU A 202 -1.14 21.64 18.13
C LEU A 202 -2.20 21.80 19.22
N MET A 203 -3.45 21.89 18.82
CA MET A 203 -4.58 22.01 19.71
C MET A 203 -5.59 20.91 19.46
N LEU A 204 -5.99 20.22 20.50
CA LEU A 204 -6.98 19.17 20.45
C LEU A 204 -8.34 19.67 20.94
N LEU A 205 -9.37 19.57 20.07
CA LEU A 205 -10.74 19.95 20.41
C LEU A 205 -11.61 18.74 20.78
N GLU A 206 -11.55 17.67 19.99
CA GLU A 206 -12.38 16.48 20.18
C GLU A 206 -11.61 15.24 19.76
N GLY A 207 -11.78 14.13 20.50
CA GLY A 207 -11.15 12.85 20.21
C GLY A 207 -9.81 12.65 20.92
N ALA A 208 -8.85 12.04 20.25
CA ALA A 208 -7.50 11.77 20.76
C ALA A 208 -6.45 12.00 19.66
N VAL A 209 -5.30 12.50 20.06
CA VAL A 209 -4.14 12.75 19.19
C VAL A 209 -2.89 12.16 19.81
N ASP A 210 -2.10 11.49 18.99
CA ASP A 210 -0.71 11.15 19.29
C ASP A 210 0.21 11.99 18.40
N MET A 211 0.91 12.96 18.99
CA MET A 211 1.93 13.73 18.32
C MET A 211 3.26 13.00 18.38
N GLN A 212 3.82 12.67 17.22
CA GLN A 212 5.13 12.02 17.10
C GLN A 212 6.15 13.02 16.57
N THR A 213 7.22 13.28 17.33
CA THR A 213 8.30 14.16 16.89
C THR A 213 9.24 13.46 15.93
N LYS A 214 9.71 14.18 14.88
CA LYS A 214 10.65 13.67 13.86
C LYS A 214 12.11 14.00 14.15
N SER A 215 12.44 14.33 15.39
CA SER A 215 13.82 14.70 15.74
C SER A 215 14.75 13.50 15.68
N LEU A 216 15.95 13.67 15.07
CA LEU A 216 16.99 12.64 14.93
C LEU A 216 17.49 12.09 16.28
N SER A 217 17.31 12.80 17.39
CA SER A 217 17.82 12.43 18.70
C SER A 217 16.79 11.75 19.62
N GLN A 218 15.51 12.00 19.45
CA GLN A 218 14.43 11.40 20.28
C GLN A 218 13.09 11.42 19.55
N ASN A 219 12.66 10.28 19.03
CA ASN A 219 11.28 10.08 18.61
C ASN A 219 10.40 10.01 19.89
N ARG A 220 9.71 11.09 20.21
CA ARG A 220 8.77 11.14 21.35
C ARG A 220 7.35 11.03 20.81
N VAL A 221 6.54 10.24 21.50
CA VAL A 221 5.09 10.21 21.30
C VAL A 221 4.44 10.91 22.47
N ILE A 222 3.61 11.91 22.17
CA ILE A 222 2.92 12.71 23.17
C ILE A 222 1.43 12.58 22.89
N SER A 223 0.71 11.93 23.82
CA SER A 223 -0.75 11.78 23.72
C SER A 223 -1.45 12.99 24.32
N MET A 224 -2.46 13.49 23.62
CA MET A 224 -3.24 14.66 23.99
C MET A 224 -4.69 14.32 24.27
N ARG A 225 -5.32 15.12 25.13
CA ARG A 225 -6.74 15.06 25.49
C ARG A 225 -7.45 16.33 25.04
N PRO A 226 -8.76 16.28 24.82
CA PRO A 226 -9.54 17.47 24.46
C PRO A 226 -9.32 18.64 25.43
N GLY A 227 -8.94 19.79 24.89
CA GLY A 227 -8.57 21.00 25.63
C GLY A 227 -7.06 21.20 25.81
N ASP A 228 -6.25 20.20 25.43
CA ASP A 228 -4.80 20.34 25.49
C ASP A 228 -4.29 21.19 24.32
N PHE A 229 -3.37 22.11 24.65
CA PHE A 229 -2.62 22.92 23.70
C PHE A 229 -1.12 22.65 23.87
N LEU A 230 -0.45 22.32 22.81
CA LEU A 230 0.94 21.90 22.80
C LEU A 230 1.75 22.77 21.84
N LYS A 231 2.92 23.24 22.31
CA LYS A 231 3.91 23.92 21.50
C LYS A 231 5.22 23.15 21.48
N LEU A 232 5.76 22.96 20.30
CA LEU A 232 7.10 22.39 20.09
C LEU A 232 8.01 23.51 19.54
N ASP A 233 9.00 23.92 20.31
CA ASP A 233 10.06 24.80 19.82
C ASP A 233 10.97 24.03 18.85
N LYS A 234 11.04 24.47 17.61
CA LYS A 234 11.76 23.78 16.53
C LYS A 234 13.27 23.72 16.73
N ARG A 235 13.82 24.73 17.39
CA ARG A 235 15.27 24.85 17.61
C ARG A 235 15.75 23.96 18.74
N SER A 236 15.04 23.98 19.86
CA SER A 236 15.45 23.24 21.07
C SER A 236 14.82 21.84 21.18
N GLY A 237 13.75 21.57 20.43
CA GLY A 237 12.92 20.36 20.60
C GLY A 237 12.14 20.35 21.92
N ARG A 238 12.07 21.49 22.63
CA ARG A 238 11.33 21.62 23.88
C ARG A 238 9.85 21.65 23.61
N VAL A 239 9.12 20.80 24.34
CA VAL A 239 7.66 20.77 24.32
C VAL A 239 7.13 21.51 25.53
N ILE A 240 6.21 22.43 25.29
CA ILE A 240 5.47 23.17 26.31
C ILE A 240 4.02 22.69 26.21
N TYR A 241 3.46 22.36 27.36
CA TYR A 241 2.10 21.87 27.47
C TYR A 241 1.28 22.93 28.23
N GLU A 242 0.20 23.39 27.63
CA GLU A 242 -0.71 24.36 28.26
C GLU A 242 -2.13 23.78 28.20
N SER A 243 -2.91 23.94 29.26
CA SER A 243 -4.34 23.61 29.25
C SER A 243 -5.13 24.88 28.98
N VAL A 244 -5.92 24.90 27.95
CA VAL A 244 -6.71 26.02 27.53
C VAL A 244 -8.19 25.79 27.79
N PRO A 245 -8.94 26.76 28.35
CA PRO A 245 -10.36 26.60 28.59
C PRO A 245 -11.11 26.25 27.28
N LYS A 246 -11.99 25.25 27.35
CA LYS A 246 -12.71 24.71 26.18
C LYS A 246 -13.59 25.74 25.47
N ASP A 247 -14.11 26.71 26.23
CA ASP A 247 -14.94 27.82 25.75
C ASP A 247 -14.17 28.82 24.88
N MET A 248 -12.85 28.90 25.04
CA MET A 248 -12.01 29.72 24.17
C MET A 248 -12.00 29.26 22.72
N PHE A 249 -12.37 27.99 22.46
CA PHE A 249 -12.31 27.32 21.16
C PHE A 249 -13.64 26.72 20.69
N SER A 250 -14.69 26.73 21.54
CA SER A 250 -16.02 26.25 21.20
C SER A 250 -16.77 27.21 20.30
N GLN A 251 -17.35 26.72 19.20
CA GLN A 251 -18.40 27.35 18.39
C GLN A 251 -18.02 28.25 17.18
N THR A 252 -16.79 28.68 17.01
CA THR A 252 -16.44 29.45 15.80
C THR A 252 -15.36 28.71 15.02
N PRO A 253 -15.41 28.64 13.66
CA PRO A 253 -14.33 28.07 12.88
C PRO A 253 -13.00 28.73 13.27
N LEU A 254 -11.99 27.92 13.62
CA LEU A 254 -10.68 28.41 14.09
C LEU A 254 -10.00 29.34 13.08
N THR A 255 -10.38 29.30 11.83
CA THR A 255 -9.95 30.20 10.77
C THR A 255 -10.39 31.66 10.97
N GLN A 256 -11.35 31.91 11.89
CA GLN A 256 -11.84 33.27 12.22
C GLN A 256 -11.38 33.72 13.60
N LYS A 257 -10.72 32.85 14.36
CA LYS A 257 -10.20 33.19 15.69
C LYS A 257 -8.69 33.29 15.61
N LEU A 258 -8.16 34.42 16.05
CA LEU A 258 -6.74 34.64 16.18
C LEU A 258 -6.38 34.61 17.67
N THR A 259 -5.65 33.59 18.08
CA THR A 259 -5.29 33.35 19.46
C THR A 259 -3.78 33.28 19.60
N PHE A 260 -3.23 34.09 20.46
CA PHE A 260 -1.82 34.10 20.83
C PHE A 260 -1.68 33.64 22.28
N ILE A 261 -1.12 32.47 22.48
CA ILE A 261 -0.87 31.90 23.81
C ILE A 261 0.63 31.81 23.98
N ASN A 262 1.21 32.70 24.80
CA ASN A 262 2.65 32.77 25.00
C ASN A 262 3.43 32.80 23.66
N SER A 263 2.92 33.53 22.67
CA SER A 263 3.46 33.57 21.31
C SER A 263 4.47 34.71 21.16
N ARG A 264 5.59 34.43 20.47
CA ARG A 264 6.62 35.43 20.16
C ARG A 264 6.05 36.48 19.19
N LEU A 265 6.41 37.76 19.38
CA LEU A 265 5.97 38.80 18.46
C LEU A 265 6.42 38.57 17.01
N GLY A 266 7.57 37.93 16.83
CA GLY A 266 8.04 37.52 15.52
C GLY A 266 7.09 36.56 14.84
N ASP A 267 6.60 35.52 15.54
CA ASP A 267 5.64 34.56 15.00
C ASP A 267 4.26 35.19 14.79
N ILE A 268 3.84 36.10 15.70
CA ILE A 268 2.61 36.90 15.57
C ILE A 268 2.65 37.77 14.32
N SER A 269 3.74 38.50 14.09
CA SER A 269 3.87 39.39 12.92
C SER A 269 3.79 38.57 11.60
N MET A 270 4.46 37.46 11.52
CA MET A 270 4.34 36.54 10.34
C MET A 270 2.91 36.01 10.15
N GLN A 271 2.18 35.74 11.21
CA GLN A 271 0.79 35.30 11.13
C GLN A 271 -0.12 36.45 10.64
N LEU A 272 0.08 37.67 11.13
CA LEU A 272 -0.66 38.87 10.68
C LEU A 272 -0.33 39.19 9.21
N GLU A 273 0.94 39.09 8.79
CA GLU A 273 1.33 39.24 7.38
C GLU A 273 0.57 38.30 6.47
N ARG A 274 0.49 37.03 6.84
CA ARG A 274 -0.27 36.02 6.07
C ARG A 274 -1.76 36.29 6.05
N LEU A 275 -2.34 36.58 7.22
CA LEU A 275 -3.78 36.75 7.38
C LEU A 275 -4.31 38.01 6.65
N PHE A 276 -3.59 39.12 6.77
CA PHE A 276 -4.01 40.41 6.23
C PHE A 276 -3.32 40.78 4.91
N ASN A 277 -2.44 39.91 4.41
CA ASN A 277 -1.63 40.16 3.21
C ASN A 277 -0.90 41.52 3.25
N VAL A 278 -0.25 41.81 4.37
CA VAL A 278 0.54 43.00 4.62
C VAL A 278 1.98 42.65 4.90
N ARG A 279 2.87 43.63 4.88
CA ARG A 279 4.26 43.46 5.31
C ARG A 279 4.47 44.10 6.67
N ILE A 280 5.11 43.35 7.58
CA ILE A 280 5.43 43.83 8.95
C ILE A 280 6.94 43.69 9.17
N ILE A 281 7.58 44.76 9.61
CA ILE A 281 9.01 44.77 9.95
C ILE A 281 9.13 45.03 11.44
N ILE A 282 9.93 44.24 12.13
CA ILE A 282 10.29 44.47 13.53
C ILE A 282 11.63 45.18 13.53
N ASP A 283 11.67 46.41 13.97
CA ASP A 283 12.85 47.28 13.88
C ASP A 283 14.00 46.84 14.80
N GLN A 284 13.68 46.18 15.93
CA GLN A 284 14.67 45.63 16.86
C GLN A 284 14.50 44.14 17.06
N ALA A 285 15.59 43.37 16.91
CA ALA A 285 15.56 41.89 16.96
C ALA A 285 15.05 41.38 18.32
N GLU A 286 15.37 42.05 19.40
CA GLU A 286 14.97 41.64 20.75
C GLU A 286 13.45 41.74 20.94
N LEU A 287 12.78 42.70 20.24
CA LEU A 287 11.34 42.84 20.28
C LEU A 287 10.61 41.60 19.67
N ALA A 288 11.22 40.94 18.71
CA ALA A 288 10.67 39.73 18.12
C ALA A 288 10.51 38.58 19.12
N GLU A 289 11.32 38.56 20.19
CA GLU A 289 11.28 37.52 21.23
C GLU A 289 10.26 37.81 22.34
N GLU A 290 9.70 39.05 22.40
CA GLU A 290 8.66 39.39 23.36
C GLU A 290 7.43 38.52 23.16
N ARG A 291 6.82 38.06 24.29
CA ARG A 291 5.72 37.10 24.24
C ARG A 291 4.39 37.74 24.66
N TYR A 292 3.34 37.36 23.93
CA TYR A 292 2.00 37.91 24.11
C TYR A 292 0.98 36.83 24.39
N TYR A 293 -0.03 37.21 25.16
CA TYR A 293 -1.26 36.46 25.43
C TYR A 293 -2.44 37.32 24.97
N SER A 294 -3.15 36.94 23.93
CA SER A 294 -4.30 37.64 23.40
C SER A 294 -5.20 36.71 22.60
N ALA A 295 -6.51 36.95 22.64
CA ALA A 295 -7.47 36.23 21.82
C ALA A 295 -8.37 37.27 21.11
N PHE A 296 -8.51 37.10 19.80
CA PHE A 296 -9.33 37.87 18.91
C PHE A 296 -10.36 36.92 18.29
N VAL A 297 -11.65 37.13 18.58
CA VAL A 297 -12.71 36.12 18.29
C VAL A 297 -13.82 36.69 17.41
N ASN A 298 -13.80 37.99 17.10
CA ASN A 298 -14.85 38.67 16.36
C ASN A 298 -14.39 39.19 14.99
N ASN A 299 -13.41 38.58 14.41
CA ASN A 299 -12.83 38.97 13.11
C ASN A 299 -12.34 40.44 13.14
N GLU A 300 -11.58 40.79 14.18
CA GLU A 300 -11.06 42.15 14.42
C GLU A 300 -10.17 42.59 13.25
N SER A 301 -10.19 43.91 12.99
CA SER A 301 -9.31 44.52 12.00
C SER A 301 -7.84 44.49 12.46
N LEU A 302 -6.92 44.56 11.50
CA LEU A 302 -5.49 44.60 11.78
C LEU A 302 -5.11 45.71 12.74
N ASP A 303 -5.64 46.95 12.55
CA ASP A 303 -5.38 48.09 13.44
C ASP A 303 -5.88 47.82 14.85
N ARG A 304 -7.02 47.15 15.01
CA ARG A 304 -7.53 46.79 16.33
C ARG A 304 -6.64 45.73 17.01
N ILE A 305 -6.13 44.77 16.26
CA ILE A 305 -5.20 43.77 16.77
C ILE A 305 -3.90 44.42 17.21
N LEU A 306 -3.30 45.25 16.35
CA LEU A 306 -2.05 45.96 16.63
C LEU A 306 -2.18 46.92 17.84
N SER A 307 -3.28 47.68 17.91
CA SER A 307 -3.52 48.57 19.05
C SER A 307 -3.71 47.81 20.37
N THR A 308 -4.33 46.60 20.32
CA THR A 308 -4.46 45.75 21.51
C THR A 308 -3.11 45.20 21.96
N LEU A 309 -2.26 44.76 21.01
CA LEU A 309 -0.91 44.30 21.31
C LEU A 309 -0.03 45.44 21.88
N GLU A 310 -0.18 46.69 21.37
CA GLU A 310 0.51 47.86 21.87
C GLU A 310 0.12 48.14 23.32
N GLN A 311 -1.19 48.09 23.65
CA GLN A 311 -1.70 48.33 25.01
C GLN A 311 -1.21 47.28 26.01
N ASN A 312 -1.06 46.03 25.57
CA ASN A 312 -0.73 44.92 26.45
C ASN A 312 0.76 44.55 26.48
N GLY A 313 1.59 45.25 25.71
CA GLY A 313 3.00 44.91 25.55
C GLY A 313 3.96 46.10 25.62
N ARG A 314 5.15 45.90 25.12
CA ARG A 314 6.21 46.90 25.02
C ARG A 314 6.41 47.40 23.61
N MET A 315 5.60 46.96 22.66
CA MET A 315 5.69 47.36 21.26
C MET A 315 4.81 48.60 20.98
N SER A 316 5.21 49.40 20.03
CA SER A 316 4.41 50.40 19.33
C SER A 316 4.48 50.13 17.84
N TYR A 317 3.57 50.66 17.05
CA TYR A 317 3.56 50.48 15.61
C TYR A 317 3.31 51.76 14.84
N TYR A 318 3.84 51.84 13.63
CA TYR A 318 3.58 52.91 12.69
C TYR A 318 3.62 52.43 11.26
N TRP A 319 2.90 53.15 10.38
CA TRP A 319 2.91 52.89 8.96
C TRP A 319 3.97 53.69 8.26
N LYS A 320 4.77 53.06 7.40
CA LYS A 320 5.75 53.71 6.53
C LYS A 320 5.76 53.04 5.16
N SER A 321 5.45 53.82 4.11
CA SER A 321 5.46 53.36 2.71
C SER A 321 4.70 52.06 2.47
N GLY A 322 3.52 51.86 3.08
CA GLY A 322 2.70 50.67 2.93
C GLY A 322 3.18 49.45 3.73
N THR A 323 4.16 49.62 4.60
CA THR A 323 4.71 48.63 5.51
C THR A 323 4.44 49.01 6.94
N ILE A 324 4.13 48.08 7.79
CA ILE A 324 3.96 48.27 9.23
C ILE A 324 5.30 48.03 9.91
N HIS A 325 5.72 48.97 10.72
CA HIS A 325 6.91 48.89 11.55
C HIS A 325 6.52 48.70 13.01
N LEU A 326 7.14 47.69 13.66
CA LEU A 326 6.99 47.45 15.09
C LEU A 326 8.28 47.85 15.78
N CYS A 327 8.16 48.71 16.79
CA CYS A 327 9.29 49.25 17.56
C CYS A 327 8.98 49.22 19.05
N TYR A 328 9.98 49.39 19.91
CA TYR A 328 9.74 49.59 21.34
C TYR A 328 9.00 50.89 21.63
N ILE A 329 8.10 50.82 22.61
CA ILE A 329 7.48 52.06 23.15
C ILE A 329 8.57 52.92 23.75
N ASN A 330 8.85 54.07 23.14
CA ASN A 330 9.67 55.10 23.76
C ASN A 330 8.90 55.68 24.95
N LYS A 331 9.10 55.14 26.16
CA LYS A 331 8.65 55.85 27.37
C LYS A 331 9.49 57.12 27.48
N LYS A 332 8.88 58.24 27.08
CA LYS A 332 9.37 59.60 27.51
C LYS A 332 9.24 59.74 28.99
#